data_881dc767109a7987aa9961dc9ce36ef8
#
_entry.id   881dc767109a7987aa9961dc9ce36ef8
#
_cell.length_a   1.000
_cell.length_b   1.000
_cell.length_c   1.000
_cell.angle_alpha   90.00
_cell.angle_beta   90.00
_cell.angle_gamma   90.00
#
_symmetry.space_group_name_H-M   'P 1'
#
loop_
_entity.id
_entity.type
_entity.pdbx_description
1 polymer ?
#
loop_
_entity_poly.entity_id
_entity_poly.type
_entity_poly.pdbx_seq_one_letter_code
_entity_poly.pdbx_strand_id
1 'polypeptide(L)'
;MQTKPTSAYVHIPFCTQICYYCDFSKVFIKNQPVDDYLRALIREWELSDIKELRTLYIGGGTPTAISAEQLDYLLSHLQKNLDLSKLEEFTIEANPGDLTVDKIEVLKKSAINRVSL
;
A
#
# COMPACT_ATOMS: atom_id res chain seq x y z
N MET A 1 13.99 25.67 9.89
CA MET A 1 13.76 25.16 8.52
C MET A 1 13.16 23.77 8.60
N GLN A 2 12.01 23.58 7.98
CA GLN A 2 11.39 22.27 7.95
C GLN A 2 11.97 21.44 6.82
N THR A 3 12.43 20.24 7.15
CA THR A 3 12.85 19.28 6.14
C THR A 3 11.61 18.57 5.58
N LYS A 4 11.54 18.46 4.27
CA LYS A 4 10.49 17.68 3.64
C LYS A 4 10.74 16.20 3.88
N PRO A 5 9.71 15.36 4.09
CA PRO A 5 9.91 13.94 4.22
C PRO A 5 10.48 13.37 2.92
N THR A 6 11.41 12.42 3.04
CA THR A 6 11.98 11.72 1.90
C THR A 6 11.46 10.28 1.80
N SER A 7 10.78 9.81 2.84
CA SER A 7 10.25 8.45 2.92
C SER A 7 8.86 8.48 3.52
N ALA A 8 8.00 7.57 3.07
CA ALA A 8 6.68 7.39 3.63
C ALA A 8 6.36 5.90 3.79
N TYR A 9 5.55 5.61 4.78
CA TYR A 9 5.03 4.27 5.06
C TYR A 9 3.51 4.32 5.02
N VAL A 10 2.92 3.42 4.25
CA VAL A 10 1.48 3.26 4.15
C VAL A 10 1.09 1.95 4.83
N HIS A 11 0.19 2.03 5.80
CA HIS A 11 -0.21 0.87 6.61
C HIS A 11 -1.54 0.30 6.14
N ILE A 12 -1.51 -0.98 5.73
CA ILE A 12 -2.69 -1.73 5.31
C ILE A 12 -2.89 -2.89 6.30
N PRO A 13 -3.78 -2.76 7.29
CA PRO A 13 -3.84 -3.69 8.42
C PRO A 13 -4.68 -4.94 8.18
N PHE A 14 -4.88 -5.36 6.93
CA PHE A 14 -5.75 -6.50 6.61
C PHE A 14 -4.95 -7.75 6.30
N CYS A 15 -5.47 -8.91 6.71
CA CYS A 15 -4.88 -10.22 6.45
C CYS A 15 -5.97 -11.22 6.08
N THR A 16 -5.64 -12.19 5.22
CA THR A 16 -6.52 -13.32 4.94
C THR A 16 -6.49 -14.35 6.07
N GLN A 17 -5.38 -14.38 6.81
CA GLN A 17 -5.22 -15.24 7.97
C GLN A 17 -4.53 -14.46 9.09
N ILE A 18 -4.90 -14.75 10.35
CA ILE A 18 -4.25 -14.17 11.51
C ILE A 18 -3.37 -15.25 12.14
N CYS A 19 -2.08 -14.96 12.22
CA CYS A 19 -1.12 -15.86 12.87
C CYS A 19 -1.12 -15.61 14.38
N TYR A 20 -0.72 -16.63 15.14
CA TYR A 20 -0.64 -16.53 16.60
C TYR A 20 0.23 -15.38 17.08
N TYR A 21 1.31 -15.12 16.36
CA TYR A 21 2.29 -14.11 16.73
C TYR A 21 2.12 -12.82 15.92
N CYS A 22 0.99 -12.65 15.25
CA CYS A 22 0.72 -11.42 14.53
C CYS A 22 0.40 -10.29 15.51
N ASP A 23 0.79 -9.08 15.11
CA ASP A 23 0.55 -7.88 15.86
C ASP A 23 -0.96 -7.56 15.94
N PHE A 24 -1.34 -6.90 17.03
CA PHE A 24 -2.72 -6.44 17.26
C PHE A 24 -3.18 -5.40 16.24
N SER A 25 -2.26 -4.76 15.52
CA SER A 25 -2.62 -3.80 14.48
C SER A 25 -3.17 -4.46 13.22
N LYS A 26 -3.12 -5.79 13.15
CA LYS A 26 -3.63 -6.55 12.00
C LYS A 26 -5.04 -7.03 12.29
N VAL A 27 -5.92 -6.95 11.27
CA VAL A 27 -7.29 -7.43 11.37
C VAL A 27 -7.58 -8.40 10.24
N PHE A 28 -8.48 -9.34 10.51
CA PHE A 28 -8.92 -10.30 9.52
C PHE A 28 -9.75 -9.58 8.46
N ILE A 29 -9.42 -9.79 7.17
CA ILE A 29 -10.02 -9.01 6.08
C ILE A 29 -11.52 -9.28 5.90
N LYS A 30 -11.98 -10.48 6.23
CA LYS A 30 -13.39 -10.84 6.11
C LYS A 30 -14.25 -9.94 6.99
N ASN A 31 -15.26 -9.31 6.40
CA ASN A 31 -16.19 -8.41 7.09
C ASN A 31 -15.56 -7.08 7.54
N GLN A 32 -14.41 -6.70 6.99
CA GLN A 32 -13.78 -5.42 7.30
C GLN A 32 -14.15 -4.37 6.23
N PRO A 33 -14.32 -3.09 6.62
CA PRO A 33 -14.65 -2.02 5.67
C PRO A 33 -13.41 -1.55 4.90
N VAL A 34 -12.88 -2.41 4.04
CA VAL A 34 -11.63 -2.14 3.32
C VAL A 34 -11.76 -0.89 2.45
N ASP A 35 -12.85 -0.76 1.71
CA ASP A 35 -13.06 0.38 0.83
C ASP A 35 -13.08 1.70 1.60
N ASP A 36 -13.78 1.71 2.75
CA ASP A 36 -13.84 2.91 3.60
C ASP A 36 -12.46 3.26 4.14
N TYR A 37 -11.70 2.26 4.54
CA TYR A 37 -10.33 2.45 5.03
C TYR A 37 -9.46 3.07 3.94
N LEU A 38 -9.50 2.51 2.73
CA LEU A 38 -8.68 3.00 1.62
C LEU A 38 -9.06 4.44 1.23
N ARG A 39 -10.35 4.77 1.21
CA ARG A 39 -10.78 6.13 0.92
C ARG A 39 -10.28 7.12 1.98
N ALA A 40 -10.36 6.74 3.25
CA ALA A 40 -9.85 7.58 4.34
C ALA A 40 -8.34 7.74 4.26
N LEU A 41 -7.63 6.67 3.96
CA LEU A 41 -6.17 6.68 3.80
C LEU A 41 -5.75 7.61 2.66
N ILE A 42 -6.41 7.52 1.51
CA ILE A 42 -6.09 8.36 0.36
C ILE A 42 -6.41 9.82 0.65
N ARG A 43 -7.51 10.09 1.35
CA ARG A 43 -7.83 11.46 1.77
C ARG A 43 -6.73 12.05 2.66
N GLU A 44 -6.25 11.27 3.62
CA GLU A 44 -5.16 11.68 4.48
C GLU A 44 -3.88 11.91 3.69
N TRP A 45 -3.59 11.00 2.74
CA TRP A 45 -2.45 11.12 1.84
C TRP A 45 -2.50 12.41 1.02
N GLU A 46 -3.65 12.73 0.44
CA GLU A 46 -3.83 13.95 -0.35
C GLU A 46 -3.68 15.21 0.52
N LEU A 47 -4.18 15.18 1.75
CA LEU A 47 -4.06 16.30 2.67
C LEU A 47 -2.62 16.54 3.12
N SER A 48 -1.78 15.52 3.08
CA SER A 48 -0.35 15.66 3.41
C SER A 48 0.42 16.47 2.37
N ASP A 49 -0.12 16.57 1.16
CA ASP A 49 0.47 17.31 0.03
C ASP A 49 1.91 16.88 -0.28
N ILE A 50 2.19 15.59 -0.11
CA ILE A 50 3.49 15.02 -0.44
C ILE A 50 3.57 14.83 -1.95
N LYS A 51 4.58 15.42 -2.58
CA LYS A 51 4.77 15.37 -4.04
C LYS A 51 6.05 14.66 -4.45
N GLU A 52 7.04 14.61 -3.58
CA GLU A 52 8.33 13.99 -3.84
C GLU A 52 8.72 13.07 -2.69
N LEU A 53 9.11 11.85 -3.03
CA LEU A 53 9.67 10.88 -2.09
C LEU A 53 10.80 10.13 -2.77
N ARG A 54 11.80 9.73 -1.99
CA ARG A 54 12.83 8.80 -2.44
C ARG A 54 12.38 7.36 -2.26
N THR A 55 11.67 7.09 -1.15
CA THR A 55 11.18 5.73 -0.87
C THR A 55 9.73 5.77 -0.40
N LEU A 56 8.98 4.77 -0.82
CA LEU A 56 7.61 4.56 -0.39
C LEU A 56 7.42 3.08 -0.09
N TYR A 57 6.87 2.76 1.08
CA TYR A 57 6.72 1.39 1.56
C TYR A 57 5.28 1.14 1.98
N ILE A 58 4.67 0.12 1.40
CA ILE A 58 3.31 -0.31 1.77
C ILE A 58 3.44 -1.62 2.54
N GLY A 59 3.06 -1.59 3.80
CA GLY A 59 3.17 -2.74 4.69
C GLY A 59 1.99 -2.85 5.64
N GLY A 60 2.15 -3.63 6.68
CA GLY A 60 1.12 -3.83 7.69
C GLY A 60 0.76 -5.29 7.85
N GLY A 61 -0.52 -5.64 7.72
CA GLY A 61 -0.98 -7.01 7.71
C GLY A 61 -0.45 -7.75 6.48
N THR A 62 -1.25 -7.77 5.44
CA THR A 62 -0.81 -8.23 4.13
C THR A 62 -1.47 -7.32 3.09
N PRO A 63 -0.76 -6.32 2.58
CA PRO A 63 -1.36 -5.38 1.61
C PRO A 63 -2.00 -6.05 0.41
N THR A 64 -1.43 -7.18 -0.05
CA THR A 64 -1.99 -7.92 -1.18
C THR A 64 -3.20 -8.78 -0.84
N ALA A 65 -3.67 -8.76 0.42
CA ALA A 65 -4.92 -9.42 0.80
C ALA A 65 -6.16 -8.70 0.25
N ILE A 66 -6.05 -7.42 -0.07
CA ILE A 66 -7.16 -6.66 -0.66
C ILE A 66 -7.37 -7.10 -2.11
N SER A 67 -8.54 -6.79 -2.68
CA SER A 67 -8.84 -7.20 -4.05
C SER A 67 -7.96 -6.49 -5.08
N ALA A 68 -7.92 -7.02 -6.32
CA ALA A 68 -7.19 -6.36 -7.39
C ALA A 68 -7.73 -4.95 -7.67
N GLU A 69 -9.05 -4.76 -7.60
CA GLU A 69 -9.66 -3.44 -7.77
C GLU A 69 -9.25 -2.48 -6.67
N GLN A 70 -9.24 -2.96 -5.43
CA GLN A 70 -8.83 -2.17 -4.27
C GLN A 70 -7.35 -1.80 -4.35
N LEU A 71 -6.53 -2.75 -4.78
CA LEU A 71 -5.10 -2.54 -4.95
C LEU A 71 -4.83 -1.50 -6.05
N ASP A 72 -5.54 -1.60 -7.16
CA ASP A 72 -5.43 -0.63 -8.25
C ASP A 72 -5.84 0.77 -7.79
N TYR A 73 -6.93 0.88 -7.05
CA TYR A 73 -7.37 2.14 -6.46
C TYR A 73 -6.28 2.75 -5.59
N LEU A 74 -5.74 1.96 -4.69
CA LEU A 74 -4.69 2.41 -3.76
C LEU A 74 -3.46 2.92 -4.51
N LEU A 75 -2.92 2.11 -5.41
CA LEU A 75 -1.69 2.46 -6.12
C LEU A 75 -1.88 3.65 -7.05
N SER A 76 -2.99 3.70 -7.77
CA SER A 76 -3.29 4.81 -8.68
C SER A 76 -3.36 6.14 -7.93
N HIS A 77 -4.02 6.15 -6.78
CA HIS A 77 -4.19 7.39 -6.02
C HIS A 77 -2.93 7.80 -5.26
N LEU A 78 -2.14 6.85 -4.79
CA LEU A 78 -0.85 7.16 -4.16
C LEU A 78 0.12 7.80 -5.16
N GLN A 79 0.11 7.33 -6.40
CA GLN A 79 1.03 7.80 -7.44
C GLN A 79 0.59 9.09 -8.13
N LYS A 80 -0.68 9.43 -8.05
CA LYS A 80 -1.30 10.48 -8.86
C LYS A 80 -0.56 11.81 -8.80
N ASN A 81 -0.14 12.23 -7.62
CA ASN A 81 0.51 13.53 -7.44
C ASN A 81 1.98 13.41 -7.05
N LEU A 82 2.54 12.20 -7.09
CA LEU A 82 3.96 12.00 -6.81
C LEU A 82 4.78 12.18 -8.08
N ASP A 83 5.94 12.81 -7.92
CA ASP A 83 6.95 12.83 -8.96
C ASP A 83 7.67 11.48 -8.98
N LEU A 84 7.24 10.59 -9.86
CA LEU A 84 7.76 9.23 -9.93
C LEU A 84 9.24 9.20 -10.36
N SER A 85 9.73 10.26 -11.01
CA SER A 85 11.14 10.33 -11.41
C SER A 85 12.08 10.45 -10.21
N LYS A 86 11.57 10.91 -9.06
CA LYS A 86 12.35 11.05 -7.82
C LYS A 86 12.27 9.81 -6.95
N LEU A 87 11.32 8.93 -7.21
CA LEU A 87 11.08 7.75 -6.39
C LEU A 87 12.08 6.65 -6.74
N GLU A 88 12.98 6.35 -5.80
CA GLU A 88 14.04 5.35 -6.00
C GLU A 88 13.58 3.95 -5.64
N GLU A 89 12.78 3.82 -4.58
CA GLU A 89 12.31 2.53 -4.11
C GLU A 89 10.84 2.62 -3.72
N PHE A 90 10.03 1.77 -4.32
CA PHE A 90 8.61 1.64 -4.00
C PHE A 90 8.34 0.18 -3.73
N THR A 91 8.14 -0.15 -2.46
CA THR A 91 8.01 -1.53 -1.97
C THR A 91 6.59 -1.82 -1.50
N ILE A 92 6.10 -3.00 -1.80
CA ILE A 92 4.89 -3.53 -1.19
C ILE A 92 5.17 -4.89 -0.56
N GLU A 93 4.68 -5.09 0.66
CA GLU A 93 4.69 -6.41 1.30
C GLU A 93 3.62 -7.29 0.69
N ALA A 94 3.93 -8.55 0.44
CA ALA A 94 3.00 -9.47 -0.19
C ALA A 94 3.11 -10.86 0.43
N ASN A 95 1.98 -11.57 0.43
CA ASN A 95 1.96 -12.99 0.72
C ASN A 95 1.83 -13.72 -0.62
N PRO A 96 2.73 -14.64 -0.97
CA PRO A 96 2.64 -15.34 -2.26
C PRO A 96 1.27 -16.01 -2.50
N GLY A 97 0.61 -16.47 -1.43
CA GLY A 97 -0.72 -17.07 -1.54
C GLY A 97 -1.81 -16.09 -1.97
N ASP A 98 -1.59 -14.79 -1.82
CA ASP A 98 -2.54 -13.75 -2.19
C ASP A 98 -2.25 -13.13 -3.57
N LEU A 99 -1.14 -13.50 -4.21
CA LEU A 99 -0.75 -12.94 -5.50
C LEU A 99 -1.44 -13.66 -6.66
N THR A 100 -2.66 -13.24 -6.96
CA THR A 100 -3.40 -13.72 -8.13
C THR A 100 -2.90 -13.02 -9.39
N VAL A 101 -3.27 -13.57 -10.56
CA VAL A 101 -2.83 -13.00 -11.84
C VAL A 101 -3.27 -11.55 -12.00
N ASP A 102 -4.52 -11.25 -11.64
CA ASP A 102 -5.04 -9.89 -11.74
C ASP A 102 -4.31 -8.91 -10.82
N LYS A 103 -3.94 -9.33 -9.60
CA LYS A 103 -3.15 -8.50 -8.70
C LYS A 103 -1.74 -8.27 -9.23
N ILE A 104 -1.12 -9.29 -9.81
CA ILE A 104 0.18 -9.15 -10.44
C ILE A 104 0.13 -8.13 -11.59
N GLU A 105 -0.93 -8.16 -12.39
CA GLU A 105 -1.11 -7.19 -13.47
C GLU A 105 -1.22 -5.75 -12.92
N VAL A 106 -1.93 -5.57 -11.81
CA VAL A 106 -2.02 -4.26 -11.15
C VAL A 106 -0.63 -3.78 -10.71
N LEU A 107 0.15 -4.67 -10.10
CA LEU A 107 1.50 -4.33 -9.65
C LEU A 107 2.40 -3.96 -10.83
N LYS A 108 2.30 -4.67 -11.95
CA LYS A 108 3.09 -4.37 -13.15
C LYS A 108 2.79 -3.00 -13.74
N LYS A 109 1.56 -2.55 -13.66
CA LYS A 109 1.16 -1.23 -14.17
C LYS A 109 1.60 -0.10 -13.24
N SER A 110 1.92 -0.39 -12.01
CA SER A 110 2.31 0.59 -11.01
C SER A 110 3.80 0.91 -11.09
N ALA A 111 4.22 1.91 -10.29
CA ALA A 111 5.63 2.24 -10.14
C ALA A 111 6.35 1.37 -9.12
N ILE A 112 5.68 0.37 -8.54
CA ILE A 112 6.31 -0.54 -7.58
C ILE A 112 7.48 -1.26 -8.26
N ASN A 113 8.64 -1.21 -7.60
CA ASN A 113 9.86 -1.85 -8.10
C ASN A 113 10.44 -2.89 -7.14
N ARG A 114 9.76 -3.15 -6.03
CA ARG A 114 10.21 -4.15 -5.06
C ARG A 114 9.00 -4.80 -4.37
N VAL A 115 9.01 -6.12 -4.27
CA VAL A 115 8.01 -6.88 -3.53
C VAL A 115 8.72 -7.61 -2.40
N SER A 116 8.25 -7.40 -1.17
CA SER A 116 8.79 -8.07 0.02
C SER A 116 7.88 -9.25 0.39
N LEU A 117 8.40 -10.45 0.31
CA LEU A 117 7.65 -11.68 0.61
C LEU A 117 7.87 -12.16 2.04
#